data_34f926e59f2b8779268c6bf7cee5df7e
#
_entry.id   34f926e59f2b8779268c6bf7cee5df7e
#
_cell.length_a   1.000
_cell.length_b   1.000
_cell.length_c   1.000
_cell.angle_alpha   90.00
_cell.angle_beta   90.00
_cell.angle_gamma   90.00
#
_symmetry.space_group_name_H-M   'P 1'
#
loop_
_entity.id
_entity.type
_entity.pdbx_description
1 polymer ?
#
loop_
_entity_poly.entity_id
_entity_poly.type
_entity_poly.pdbx_seq_one_letter_code
_entity_poly.pdbx_strand_id
1 'polypeptide(L)'
;SQEALELAEVLSCFYDGAPLSSAAQILGKNASDLLAPLEQLENRGVFLKHTGSQEAIHFAHPKLREYIYNAQPVCRRASRHLAIGQLLEEQLRQSRHKNRVYPLLIFHFSQAGYQLEAMKYKIANLNSRLNFSHEIFPVFNEEDMDLDLDPVPYVSRDRIDALFQNLETDIRAFRAAHSGSKELELLEMQFFYLKGRYPILEGRYEEGVGNITWVIETSRRLGRVDYTLAGYKQLIFYFIQIDDADGMKQNLDLALDLAVQENNHREIGVLLRLQGLYHMMTGNYEQAEKRLLESINALTVTESMAR
;
A
#
# COMPACT_ATOMS: atom_id res chain seq x y z
N SER A 1 11.34 36.66 15.23
CA SER A 1 12.61 36.33 14.55
C SER A 1 12.33 35.65 13.22
N GLN A 2 13.30 35.60 12.33
CA GLN A 2 13.21 34.89 11.06
C GLN A 2 12.99 33.37 11.31
N GLU A 3 13.66 32.83 12.31
CA GLU A 3 13.52 31.41 12.69
C GLU A 3 12.13 31.06 13.20
N ALA A 4 11.49 31.97 13.97
CA ALA A 4 10.12 31.78 14.40
C ALA A 4 9.16 31.74 13.20
N LEU A 5 9.39 32.58 12.19
CA LEU A 5 8.57 32.55 10.96
C LEU A 5 8.76 31.23 10.21
N GLU A 6 10.02 30.76 10.02
CA GLU A 6 10.31 29.48 9.35
C GLU A 6 9.67 28.30 10.08
N LEU A 7 9.73 28.27 11.42
CA LEU A 7 9.08 27.25 12.23
C LEU A 7 7.55 27.26 12.05
N ALA A 8 6.92 28.46 12.11
CA ALA A 8 5.49 28.60 11.90
C ALA A 8 5.08 28.18 10.48
N GLU A 9 5.86 28.54 9.48
CA GLU A 9 5.62 28.17 8.10
C GLU A 9 5.69 26.64 7.88
N VAL A 10 6.69 25.95 8.47
CA VAL A 10 6.79 24.46 8.38
C VAL A 10 5.59 23.82 9.08
N LEU A 11 5.32 24.22 10.34
CA LEU A 11 4.21 23.66 11.12
C LEU A 11 2.84 23.93 10.49
N SER A 12 2.68 25.02 9.71
CA SER A 12 1.43 25.30 9.00
C SER A 12 1.10 24.28 7.89
N CYS A 13 2.12 23.53 7.41
CA CYS A 13 1.94 22.45 6.42
C CYS A 13 1.32 21.18 7.03
N PHE A 14 1.35 21.03 8.36
CA PHE A 14 0.67 19.92 9.05
C PHE A 14 -0.75 20.36 9.46
N TYR A 15 -1.73 19.45 9.23
CA TYR A 15 -3.12 19.76 9.54
C TYR A 15 -3.39 19.69 11.06
N ASP A 16 -2.92 18.61 11.69
CA ASP A 16 -3.16 18.33 13.12
C ASP A 16 -1.93 18.62 14.01
N GLY A 17 -1.06 19.53 13.55
CA GLY A 17 0.19 19.79 14.24
C GLY A 17 1.27 18.73 13.97
N ALA A 18 2.46 18.97 14.54
CA ALA A 18 3.57 18.03 14.48
C ALA A 18 4.50 18.20 15.68
N PRO A 19 5.26 17.15 16.06
CA PRO A 19 6.32 17.27 17.05
C PRO A 19 7.42 18.25 16.60
N LEU A 20 8.06 18.91 17.55
CA LEU A 20 9.18 19.82 17.26
C LEU A 20 10.32 19.12 16.52
N SER A 21 10.56 17.84 16.83
CA SER A 21 11.56 17.00 16.15
C SER A 21 11.32 16.88 14.66
N SER A 22 10.07 16.75 14.22
CA SER A 22 9.70 16.69 12.81
C SER A 22 9.98 18.02 12.10
N ALA A 23 9.63 19.14 12.73
CA ALA A 23 9.95 20.47 12.20
C ALA A 23 11.45 20.72 12.13
N ALA A 24 12.20 20.29 13.15
CA ALA A 24 13.66 20.38 13.20
C ALA A 24 14.32 19.61 12.04
N GLN A 25 13.89 18.37 11.80
CA GLN A 25 14.40 17.54 10.71
C GLN A 25 14.14 18.18 9.33
N ILE A 26 12.94 18.73 9.12
CA ILE A 26 12.57 19.41 7.86
C ILE A 26 13.40 20.69 7.65
N LEU A 27 13.71 21.42 8.74
CA LEU A 27 14.53 22.63 8.70
C LEU A 27 16.03 22.35 8.67
N GLY A 28 16.47 21.09 8.86
CA GLY A 28 17.89 20.75 8.98
C GLY A 28 18.55 21.35 10.22
N LYS A 29 17.81 21.53 11.32
CA LYS A 29 18.24 22.12 12.59
C LYS A 29 18.13 21.12 13.74
N ASN A 30 18.81 21.41 14.86
CA ASN A 30 18.57 20.66 16.09
C ASN A 30 17.27 21.13 16.74
N ALA A 31 16.56 20.23 17.41
CA ALA A 31 15.33 20.60 18.12
C ALA A 31 15.58 21.63 19.24
N SER A 32 16.76 21.59 19.88
CA SER A 32 17.21 22.58 20.88
C SER A 32 17.22 24.01 20.35
N ASP A 33 17.62 24.18 19.09
CA ASP A 33 17.76 25.50 18.47
C ASP A 33 16.39 26.14 18.16
N LEU A 34 15.35 25.32 18.11
CA LEU A 34 13.97 25.73 17.84
C LEU A 34 13.15 26.02 19.11
N LEU A 35 13.67 25.76 20.32
CA LEU A 35 12.95 26.01 21.58
C LEU A 35 12.66 27.49 21.78
N ALA A 36 13.65 28.37 21.62
CA ALA A 36 13.45 29.80 21.77
C ALA A 36 12.49 30.40 20.73
N PRO A 37 12.59 30.07 19.41
CA PRO A 37 11.54 30.39 18.45
C PRO A 37 10.15 29.90 18.81
N LEU A 38 10.03 28.68 19.35
CA LEU A 38 8.76 28.10 19.78
C LEU A 38 8.15 28.89 20.94
N GLU A 39 8.91 29.13 22.01
CA GLU A 39 8.47 29.93 23.16
C GLU A 39 8.03 31.35 22.74
N GLN A 40 8.75 31.95 21.78
CA GLN A 40 8.35 33.25 21.21
C GLN A 40 6.97 33.19 20.56
N LEU A 41 6.65 32.11 19.84
CA LEU A 41 5.36 31.95 19.16
C LEU A 41 4.23 31.60 20.13
N GLU A 42 4.51 30.81 21.16
CA GLU A 42 3.56 30.51 22.23
C GLU A 42 3.20 31.78 23.03
N ASN A 43 4.19 32.57 23.43
CA ASN A 43 3.98 33.81 24.16
C ASN A 43 3.20 34.86 23.34
N ARG A 44 3.23 34.77 22.02
CA ARG A 44 2.42 35.59 21.09
C ARG A 44 1.05 35.01 20.77
N GLY A 45 0.72 33.84 21.33
CA GLY A 45 -0.54 33.17 21.08
C GLY A 45 -0.68 32.59 19.64
N VAL A 46 0.43 32.36 18.95
CA VAL A 46 0.41 31.70 17.63
C VAL A 46 0.21 30.21 17.80
N PHE A 47 0.91 29.60 18.76
CA PHE A 47 0.76 28.21 19.14
C PHE A 47 0.11 28.08 20.52
N LEU A 48 -0.57 26.95 20.75
CA LEU A 48 -0.98 26.54 22.08
C LEU A 48 0.25 26.16 22.89
N LYS A 49 0.24 26.45 24.19
CA LYS A 49 1.31 25.98 25.10
C LYS A 49 1.29 24.44 25.11
N HIS A 50 2.45 23.84 24.89
CA HIS A 50 2.62 22.40 24.98
C HIS A 50 3.42 22.04 26.25
N THR A 51 3.15 20.87 26.82
CA THR A 51 3.71 20.46 28.12
C THR A 51 4.74 19.32 28.01
N GLY A 52 4.88 18.71 26.83
CA GLY A 52 5.76 17.56 26.61
C GLY A 52 6.59 17.61 25.32
N SER A 53 7.82 17.10 25.37
CA SER A 53 8.77 17.14 24.24
C SER A 53 8.34 16.31 23.03
N GLN A 54 7.39 15.38 23.17
CA GLN A 54 6.86 14.55 22.09
C GLN A 54 5.44 14.91 21.65
N GLU A 55 4.82 15.90 22.31
CA GLU A 55 3.49 16.37 21.92
C GLU A 55 3.54 17.14 20.60
N ALA A 56 2.46 17.03 19.82
CA ALA A 56 2.30 17.80 18.61
C ALA A 56 2.05 19.28 18.94
N ILE A 57 2.75 20.17 18.27
CA ILE A 57 2.58 21.62 18.37
C ILE A 57 1.38 22.01 17.52
N HIS A 58 0.40 22.65 18.12
CA HIS A 58 -0.83 23.07 17.45
C HIS A 58 -0.93 24.59 17.36
N PHE A 59 -1.46 25.07 16.25
CA PHE A 59 -1.85 26.48 16.13
C PHE A 59 -3.00 26.81 17.08
N ALA A 60 -2.93 27.96 17.75
CA ALA A 60 -4.00 28.43 18.62
C ALA A 60 -5.30 28.68 17.84
N HIS A 61 -5.18 29.08 16.58
CA HIS A 61 -6.32 29.34 15.70
C HIS A 61 -6.12 28.74 14.30
N PRO A 62 -7.06 27.91 13.79
CA PRO A 62 -6.98 27.33 12.44
C PRO A 62 -6.84 28.38 11.33
N LYS A 63 -7.50 29.55 11.46
CA LYS A 63 -7.39 30.66 10.52
C LYS A 63 -5.98 31.25 10.44
N LEU A 64 -5.25 31.28 11.55
CA LEU A 64 -3.88 31.75 11.58
C LEU A 64 -2.96 30.77 10.86
N ARG A 65 -3.15 29.46 11.06
CA ARG A 65 -2.44 28.43 10.32
C ARG A 65 -2.66 28.59 8.80
N GLU A 66 -3.93 28.74 8.39
CA GLU A 66 -4.30 28.92 6.98
C GLU A 66 -3.67 30.19 6.37
N TYR A 67 -3.66 31.29 7.13
CA TYR A 67 -3.02 32.53 6.70
C TYR A 67 -1.51 32.35 6.48
N ILE A 68 -0.79 31.78 7.46
CA ILE A 68 0.65 31.54 7.37
C ILE A 68 0.96 30.55 6.23
N TYR A 69 0.16 29.51 6.07
CA TYR A 69 0.30 28.57 4.97
C TYR A 69 0.17 29.25 3.60
N ASN A 70 -0.88 30.06 3.41
CA ASN A 70 -1.16 30.70 2.12
C ASN A 70 -0.22 31.88 1.82
N ALA A 71 0.38 32.50 2.84
CA ALA A 71 1.38 33.54 2.66
C ALA A 71 2.72 33.04 2.06
N GLN A 72 2.98 31.74 2.14
CA GLN A 72 4.19 31.14 1.58
C GLN A 72 4.14 31.07 0.05
N PRO A 73 5.27 31.29 -0.63
CA PRO A 73 5.38 30.99 -2.07
C PRO A 73 5.05 29.52 -2.38
N VAL A 74 4.34 29.27 -3.48
CA VAL A 74 3.90 27.94 -3.88
C VAL A 74 5.06 26.93 -3.94
N CYS A 75 6.20 27.34 -4.52
CA CYS A 75 7.38 26.47 -4.60
C CYS A 75 7.93 26.08 -3.23
N ARG A 76 7.91 27.00 -2.24
CA ARG A 76 8.36 26.72 -0.87
C ARG A 76 7.41 25.75 -0.15
N ARG A 77 6.10 25.92 -0.34
CA ARG A 77 5.11 24.97 0.19
C ARG A 77 5.30 23.58 -0.41
N ALA A 78 5.46 23.49 -1.73
CA ALA A 78 5.69 22.22 -2.43
C ALA A 78 6.96 21.52 -1.90
N SER A 79 8.07 22.25 -1.73
CA SER A 79 9.31 21.70 -1.16
C SER A 79 9.12 21.19 0.28
N ARG A 80 8.37 21.91 1.12
CA ARG A 80 8.06 21.47 2.49
C ARG A 80 7.18 20.24 2.52
N HIS A 81 6.15 20.20 1.69
CA HIS A 81 5.31 19.01 1.57
C HIS A 81 6.12 17.79 1.09
N LEU A 82 7.07 17.97 0.17
CA LEU A 82 7.97 16.90 -0.25
C LEU A 82 8.79 16.38 0.94
N ALA A 83 9.43 17.28 1.68
CA ALA A 83 10.24 16.91 2.85
C ALA A 83 9.40 16.19 3.93
N ILE A 84 8.16 16.64 4.17
CA ILE A 84 7.23 15.96 5.10
C ILE A 84 6.86 14.57 4.55
N GLY A 85 6.57 14.45 3.26
CA GLY A 85 6.27 13.16 2.63
C GLY A 85 7.42 12.16 2.81
N GLN A 86 8.66 12.58 2.57
CA GLN A 86 9.85 11.76 2.77
C GLN A 86 10.05 11.35 4.24
N LEU A 87 9.83 12.27 5.18
CA LEU A 87 9.85 11.97 6.62
C LEU A 87 8.80 10.90 6.99
N LEU A 88 7.58 11.04 6.48
CA LEU A 88 6.51 10.08 6.72
C LEU A 88 6.80 8.71 6.08
N GLU A 89 7.47 8.65 4.92
CA GLU A 89 7.91 7.39 4.32
C GLU A 89 8.89 6.64 5.23
N GLU A 90 9.84 7.36 5.85
CA GLU A 90 10.77 6.75 6.79
C GLU A 90 10.03 6.23 8.04
N GLN A 91 9.09 7.01 8.56
CA GLN A 91 8.24 6.57 9.67
C GLN A 91 7.36 5.37 9.30
N LEU A 92 6.86 5.30 8.07
CA LEU A 92 6.03 4.19 7.58
C LEU A 92 6.78 2.86 7.64
N ARG A 93 8.09 2.84 7.34
CA ARG A 93 8.92 1.63 7.38
C ARG A 93 9.00 1.00 8.77
N GLN A 94 8.85 1.82 9.82
CA GLN A 94 8.93 1.42 11.22
C GLN A 94 7.54 1.30 11.89
N SER A 95 6.49 1.79 11.22
CA SER A 95 5.15 1.88 11.78
C SER A 95 4.40 0.56 11.64
N ARG A 96 3.73 0.16 12.74
CA ARG A 96 2.71 -0.90 12.75
C ARG A 96 1.30 -0.38 12.45
N HIS A 97 1.15 0.94 12.21
CA HIS A 97 -0.12 1.64 11.97
C HIS A 97 -0.10 2.31 10.60
N LYS A 98 0.14 1.53 9.56
CA LYS A 98 0.32 2.00 8.18
C LYS A 98 -0.92 2.75 7.67
N ASN A 99 -2.12 2.30 8.05
CA ASN A 99 -3.40 2.89 7.63
C ASN A 99 -3.57 4.35 8.07
N ARG A 100 -2.93 4.77 9.16
CA ARG A 100 -2.95 6.18 9.61
C ARG A 100 -2.00 7.05 8.81
N VAL A 101 -0.93 6.48 8.28
CA VAL A 101 0.13 7.20 7.58
C VAL A 101 -0.21 7.42 6.10
N TYR A 102 -0.86 6.45 5.44
CA TYR A 102 -1.20 6.55 4.01
C TYR A 102 -1.96 7.83 3.63
N PRO A 103 -3.03 8.26 4.33
CA PRO A 103 -3.72 9.50 3.98
C PRO A 103 -2.83 10.74 4.05
N LEU A 104 -1.89 10.78 4.99
CA LEU A 104 -0.94 11.88 5.15
C LEU A 104 0.06 11.89 3.98
N LEU A 105 0.61 10.74 3.61
CA LEU A 105 1.50 10.59 2.45
C LEU A 105 0.83 11.02 1.16
N ILE A 106 -0.42 10.57 0.93
CA ILE A 106 -1.22 10.96 -0.23
C ILE A 106 -1.36 12.48 -0.29
N PHE A 107 -1.72 13.10 0.84
CA PHE A 107 -1.89 14.55 0.93
C PHE A 107 -0.58 15.29 0.62
N HIS A 108 0.50 14.95 1.31
CA HIS A 108 1.75 15.67 1.20
C HIS A 108 2.39 15.51 -0.19
N PHE A 109 2.44 14.32 -0.76
CA PHE A 109 2.95 14.11 -2.11
C PHE A 109 2.07 14.79 -3.17
N SER A 110 0.74 14.80 -3.00
CA SER A 110 -0.16 15.55 -3.91
C SER A 110 0.12 17.05 -3.85
N GLN A 111 0.29 17.63 -2.66
CA GLN A 111 0.62 19.06 -2.49
C GLN A 111 2.02 19.42 -3.01
N ALA A 112 2.93 18.47 -2.99
CA ALA A 112 4.29 18.61 -3.54
C ALA A 112 4.32 18.49 -5.08
N GLY A 113 3.24 18.04 -5.73
CA GLY A 113 3.20 17.76 -7.17
C GLY A 113 3.75 16.38 -7.57
N TYR A 114 4.09 15.54 -6.60
CA TYR A 114 4.62 14.19 -6.80
C TYR A 114 3.47 13.18 -6.96
N GLN A 115 2.84 13.22 -8.15
CA GLN A 115 1.61 12.47 -8.41
C GLN A 115 1.80 10.95 -8.45
N LEU A 116 2.97 10.45 -8.90
CA LEU A 116 3.25 9.00 -8.89
C LEU A 116 3.34 8.45 -7.47
N GLU A 117 4.05 9.14 -6.59
CA GLU A 117 4.16 8.79 -5.18
C GLU A 117 2.79 8.86 -4.49
N ALA A 118 2.01 9.89 -4.79
CA ALA A 118 0.65 9.99 -4.26
C ALA A 118 -0.23 8.81 -4.74
N MET A 119 -0.14 8.40 -6.02
CA MET A 119 -0.86 7.24 -6.55
C MET A 119 -0.40 5.92 -5.92
N LYS A 120 0.90 5.73 -5.71
CA LYS A 120 1.45 4.58 -4.98
C LYS A 120 0.76 4.41 -3.63
N TYR A 121 0.67 5.49 -2.85
CA TYR A 121 0.03 5.45 -1.54
C TYR A 121 -1.50 5.39 -1.60
N LYS A 122 -2.15 5.89 -2.66
CA LYS A 122 -3.59 5.65 -2.89
C LYS A 122 -3.87 4.17 -3.13
N ILE A 123 -3.02 3.47 -3.91
CA ILE A 123 -3.13 2.02 -4.13
C ILE A 123 -2.91 1.26 -2.82
N ALA A 124 -1.85 1.57 -2.07
CA ALA A 124 -1.57 0.95 -0.78
C ALA A 124 -2.71 1.16 0.24
N ASN A 125 -3.25 2.39 0.33
CA ASN A 125 -4.40 2.70 1.19
C ASN A 125 -5.68 1.98 0.72
N LEU A 126 -5.88 1.80 -0.58
CA LEU A 126 -6.98 1.00 -1.10
C LEU A 126 -6.80 -0.46 -0.70
N ASN A 127 -5.63 -1.05 -0.94
CA ASN A 127 -5.33 -2.44 -0.57
C ASN A 127 -5.59 -2.70 0.92
N SER A 128 -5.16 -1.80 1.81
CA SER A 128 -5.38 -1.94 3.25
C SER A 128 -6.86 -1.87 3.68
N ARG A 129 -7.73 -1.31 2.83
CA ARG A 129 -9.18 -1.25 3.07
C ARG A 129 -9.94 -2.44 2.50
N LEU A 130 -9.32 -3.16 1.56
CA LEU A 130 -9.87 -4.38 0.99
C LEU A 130 -9.53 -5.53 1.94
N ASN A 131 -10.48 -5.89 2.80
CA ASN A 131 -10.26 -6.97 3.74
C ASN A 131 -10.30 -8.33 3.02
N PHE A 132 -9.13 -8.83 2.64
CA PHE A 132 -8.96 -10.16 2.03
C PHE A 132 -8.81 -11.30 3.05
N SER A 133 -8.96 -11.02 4.35
CA SER A 133 -8.84 -12.04 5.42
C SER A 133 -9.90 -13.15 5.35
N HIS A 134 -10.97 -12.94 4.59
CA HIS A 134 -12.04 -13.93 4.38
C HIS A 134 -11.82 -14.82 3.15
N GLU A 135 -10.71 -14.69 2.45
CA GLU A 135 -10.35 -15.63 1.39
C GLU A 135 -10.18 -17.04 1.99
N ILE A 136 -10.86 -18.03 1.40
CA ILE A 136 -10.83 -19.43 1.87
C ILE A 136 -9.40 -19.99 1.87
N PHE A 137 -8.56 -19.51 0.96
CA PHE A 137 -7.15 -19.84 0.86
C PHE A 137 -6.33 -18.53 0.80
N PRO A 138 -6.12 -17.88 1.94
CA PRO A 138 -5.37 -16.63 1.94
C PRO A 138 -3.97 -16.89 1.36
N VAL A 139 -3.69 -16.21 0.28
CA VAL A 139 -2.36 -16.17 -0.30
C VAL A 139 -1.62 -15.07 0.43
N PHE A 140 -0.93 -15.43 1.51
CA PHE A 140 -0.11 -14.49 2.26
C PHE A 140 1.10 -14.10 1.41
N ASN A 141 1.12 -12.90 0.92
CA ASN A 141 2.36 -12.24 0.50
C ASN A 141 3.11 -11.77 1.75
N GLU A 142 4.42 -11.54 1.66
CA GLU A 142 5.19 -11.01 2.80
C GLU A 142 4.62 -9.68 3.33
N GLU A 143 4.05 -8.87 2.44
CA GLU A 143 3.37 -7.62 2.77
C GLU A 143 2.05 -7.84 3.54
N ASP A 144 1.37 -8.97 3.36
CA ASP A 144 0.14 -9.34 4.08
C ASP A 144 0.44 -9.88 5.50
N MET A 145 1.69 -10.30 5.76
CA MET A 145 2.15 -10.74 7.09
C MET A 145 2.42 -9.57 8.04
N ASP A 146 2.57 -8.37 7.51
CA ASP A 146 2.75 -7.15 8.28
C ASP A 146 1.37 -6.67 8.75
N LEU A 147 0.84 -7.37 9.77
CA LEU A 147 -0.46 -7.09 10.36
C LEU A 147 -0.51 -5.63 10.81
N ASP A 148 -1.24 -4.81 10.06
CA ASP A 148 -1.63 -3.49 10.54
C ASP A 148 -2.51 -3.69 11.78
N LEU A 149 -2.04 -3.22 12.93
CA LEU A 149 -2.74 -3.40 14.20
C LEU A 149 -3.99 -2.53 14.31
N ASP A 150 -4.20 -1.60 13.38
CA ASP A 150 -5.42 -0.80 13.36
C ASP A 150 -6.58 -1.60 12.75
N PRO A 151 -7.71 -1.69 13.45
CA PRO A 151 -8.89 -2.29 12.88
C PRO A 151 -9.29 -1.51 11.63
N VAL A 152 -9.36 -2.20 10.48
CA VAL A 152 -9.85 -1.60 9.25
C VAL A 152 -11.34 -1.31 9.41
N PRO A 153 -11.77 -0.02 9.38
CA PRO A 153 -13.19 0.29 9.46
C PRO A 153 -13.93 -0.37 8.29
N TYR A 154 -15.09 -0.94 8.57
CA TYR A 154 -15.96 -1.43 7.50
C TYR A 154 -16.22 -0.33 6.47
N VAL A 155 -15.92 -0.59 5.23
CA VAL A 155 -16.19 0.29 4.09
C VAL A 155 -17.25 -0.36 3.23
N SER A 156 -18.34 0.35 2.96
CA SER A 156 -19.41 -0.16 2.09
C SER A 156 -18.89 -0.42 0.67
N ARG A 157 -19.49 -1.40 -0.01
CA ARG A 157 -19.17 -1.76 -1.40
C ARG A 157 -19.19 -0.55 -2.34
N ASP A 158 -20.24 0.27 -2.29
CA ASP A 158 -20.36 1.45 -3.15
C ASP A 158 -19.19 2.42 -2.95
N ARG A 159 -18.72 2.54 -1.72
CA ARG A 159 -17.58 3.40 -1.41
C ARG A 159 -16.26 2.82 -1.93
N ILE A 160 -16.10 1.50 -1.88
CA ILE A 160 -14.94 0.82 -2.47
C ILE A 160 -14.96 0.98 -3.99
N ASP A 161 -16.10 0.74 -4.65
CA ASP A 161 -16.24 0.91 -6.08
C ASP A 161 -15.97 2.37 -6.51
N ALA A 162 -16.41 3.36 -5.72
CA ALA A 162 -16.09 4.76 -5.94
C ALA A 162 -14.58 5.06 -5.80
N LEU A 163 -13.89 4.42 -4.84
CA LEU A 163 -12.43 4.55 -4.70
C LEU A 163 -11.69 3.98 -5.91
N PHE A 164 -12.12 2.83 -6.44
CA PHE A 164 -11.57 2.26 -7.68
C PHE A 164 -11.77 3.21 -8.86
N GLN A 165 -12.98 3.75 -9.05
CA GLN A 165 -13.29 4.68 -10.16
C GLN A 165 -12.47 5.96 -10.09
N ASN A 166 -12.33 6.56 -8.92
CA ASN A 166 -11.55 7.78 -8.72
C ASN A 166 -10.07 7.53 -9.02
N LEU A 167 -9.50 6.44 -8.50
CA LEU A 167 -8.10 6.12 -8.73
C LEU A 167 -7.83 5.77 -10.21
N GLU A 168 -8.74 5.05 -10.87
CA GLU A 168 -8.64 4.78 -12.31
C GLU A 168 -8.65 6.06 -13.14
N THR A 169 -9.48 7.02 -12.75
CA THR A 169 -9.53 8.34 -13.41
C THR A 169 -8.21 9.09 -13.25
N ASP A 170 -7.64 9.09 -12.03
CA ASP A 170 -6.34 9.72 -11.76
C ASP A 170 -5.22 9.07 -12.59
N ILE A 171 -5.19 7.73 -12.65
CA ILE A 171 -4.20 6.96 -13.43
C ILE A 171 -4.32 7.29 -14.92
N ARG A 172 -5.53 7.30 -15.47
CA ARG A 172 -5.77 7.63 -16.89
C ARG A 172 -5.34 9.07 -17.22
N ALA A 173 -5.67 10.03 -16.36
CA ALA A 173 -5.27 11.42 -16.53
C ALA A 173 -3.74 11.57 -16.51
N PHE A 174 -3.06 10.89 -15.60
CA PHE A 174 -1.61 10.93 -15.52
C PHE A 174 -0.95 10.25 -16.73
N ARG A 175 -1.49 9.12 -17.20
CA ARG A 175 -1.02 8.42 -18.42
C ARG A 175 -1.12 9.31 -19.65
N ALA A 176 -2.20 10.06 -19.81
CA ALA A 176 -2.38 10.97 -20.93
C ALA A 176 -1.30 12.07 -20.98
N ALA A 177 -0.83 12.52 -19.81
CA ALA A 177 0.21 13.54 -19.68
C ALA A 177 1.65 12.97 -19.74
N HIS A 178 1.86 11.69 -19.39
CA HIS A 178 3.18 11.07 -19.20
C HIS A 178 3.23 9.69 -19.87
N SER A 179 3.20 9.65 -21.21
CA SER A 179 3.31 8.40 -21.96
C SER A 179 4.70 7.75 -21.79
N GLY A 180 4.73 6.42 -21.57
CA GLY A 180 5.96 5.62 -21.55
C GLY A 180 6.68 5.49 -20.21
N SER A 181 6.08 5.92 -19.09
CA SER A 181 6.67 5.71 -17.75
C SER A 181 6.51 4.25 -17.31
N LYS A 182 7.63 3.55 -17.11
CA LYS A 182 7.65 2.19 -16.53
C LYS A 182 7.10 2.15 -15.11
N GLU A 183 7.32 3.21 -14.34
CA GLU A 183 6.82 3.31 -12.97
C GLU A 183 5.29 3.39 -12.95
N LEU A 184 4.71 4.16 -13.87
CA LEU A 184 3.25 4.20 -14.03
C LEU A 184 2.70 2.82 -14.43
N GLU A 185 3.37 2.11 -15.33
CA GLU A 185 2.95 0.78 -15.78
C GLU A 185 2.94 -0.24 -14.63
N LEU A 186 3.92 -0.16 -13.72
CA LEU A 186 3.95 -0.96 -12.50
C LEU A 186 2.79 -0.60 -11.54
N LEU A 187 2.52 0.70 -11.35
CA LEU A 187 1.40 1.14 -10.50
C LEU A 187 0.05 0.73 -11.08
N GLU A 188 -0.11 0.80 -12.40
CA GLU A 188 -1.32 0.31 -13.06
C GLU A 188 -1.50 -1.20 -12.88
N MET A 189 -0.44 -1.97 -13.03
CA MET A 189 -0.48 -3.41 -12.80
C MET A 189 -0.91 -3.73 -11.36
N GLN A 190 -0.36 -3.03 -10.35
CA GLN A 190 -0.79 -3.15 -8.96
C GLN A 190 -2.26 -2.79 -8.76
N PHE A 191 -2.69 -1.69 -9.37
CA PHE A 191 -4.08 -1.25 -9.32
C PHE A 191 -5.03 -2.28 -9.94
N PHE A 192 -4.72 -2.77 -11.16
CA PHE A 192 -5.54 -3.77 -11.84
C PHE A 192 -5.54 -5.13 -11.15
N TYR A 193 -4.46 -5.47 -10.42
CA TYR A 193 -4.45 -6.65 -9.56
C TYR A 193 -5.52 -6.54 -8.46
N LEU A 194 -5.60 -5.41 -7.77
CA LEU A 194 -6.65 -5.18 -6.76
C LEU A 194 -8.04 -5.12 -7.40
N LYS A 195 -8.16 -4.44 -8.54
CA LYS A 195 -9.40 -4.31 -9.31
C LYS A 195 -9.88 -5.65 -9.90
N GLY A 196 -9.01 -6.64 -10.04
CA GLY A 196 -9.35 -8.01 -10.42
C GLY A 196 -9.70 -8.88 -9.21
N ARG A 197 -8.88 -8.81 -8.17
CA ARG A 197 -9.02 -9.63 -6.96
C ARG A 197 -10.32 -9.35 -6.20
N TYR A 198 -10.66 -8.08 -5.99
CA TYR A 198 -11.84 -7.69 -5.24
C TYR A 198 -13.16 -8.14 -5.88
N PRO A 199 -13.44 -7.95 -7.17
CA PRO A 199 -14.64 -8.48 -7.81
C PRO A 199 -14.73 -10.01 -7.79
N ILE A 200 -13.62 -10.75 -7.91
CA ILE A 200 -13.62 -12.21 -7.77
C ILE A 200 -14.11 -12.62 -6.39
N LEU A 201 -13.61 -11.96 -5.34
CA LEU A 201 -14.04 -12.20 -3.96
C LEU A 201 -15.54 -11.91 -3.77
N GLU A 202 -16.07 -10.90 -4.45
CA GLU A 202 -17.48 -10.49 -4.39
C GLU A 202 -18.42 -11.28 -5.35
N GLY A 203 -17.88 -12.26 -6.09
CA GLY A 203 -18.64 -13.05 -7.06
C GLY A 203 -18.93 -12.35 -8.40
N ARG A 204 -18.30 -11.21 -8.66
CA ARG A 204 -18.35 -10.49 -9.95
C ARG A 204 -17.24 -10.99 -10.89
N TYR A 205 -17.34 -12.25 -11.28
CA TYR A 205 -16.24 -12.98 -11.90
C TYR A 205 -15.78 -12.42 -13.24
N GLU A 206 -16.69 -12.07 -14.15
CA GLU A 206 -16.33 -11.57 -15.49
C GLU A 206 -15.42 -10.35 -15.43
N GLU A 207 -15.76 -9.39 -14.55
CA GLU A 207 -14.95 -8.18 -14.34
C GLU A 207 -13.59 -8.52 -13.74
N GLY A 208 -13.56 -9.39 -12.73
CA GLY A 208 -12.37 -9.76 -12.01
C GLY A 208 -11.37 -10.53 -12.86
N VAL A 209 -11.84 -11.58 -13.55
CA VAL A 209 -11.01 -12.47 -14.38
C VAL A 209 -10.33 -11.70 -15.51
N GLY A 210 -11.03 -10.78 -16.19
CA GLY A 210 -10.46 -9.95 -17.25
C GLY A 210 -9.29 -9.10 -16.74
N ASN A 211 -9.45 -8.46 -15.58
CA ASN A 211 -8.38 -7.66 -14.97
C ASN A 211 -7.17 -8.53 -14.55
N ILE A 212 -7.39 -9.70 -13.96
CA ILE A 212 -6.31 -10.62 -13.55
C ILE A 212 -5.55 -11.16 -14.78
N THR A 213 -6.26 -11.51 -15.87
CA THR A 213 -5.62 -11.95 -17.12
C THR A 213 -4.72 -10.84 -17.67
N TRP A 214 -5.18 -9.60 -17.71
CA TRP A 214 -4.37 -8.45 -18.12
C TRP A 214 -3.13 -8.27 -17.22
N VAL A 215 -3.27 -8.48 -15.90
CA VAL A 215 -2.14 -8.43 -14.97
C VAL A 215 -1.10 -9.51 -15.28
N ILE A 216 -1.51 -10.75 -15.55
CA ILE A 216 -0.60 -11.84 -15.92
C ILE A 216 0.19 -11.50 -17.19
N GLU A 217 -0.48 -11.01 -18.24
CA GLU A 217 0.16 -10.61 -19.48
C GLU A 217 1.15 -9.46 -19.28
N THR A 218 0.73 -8.44 -18.55
CA THR A 218 1.55 -7.26 -18.27
C THR A 218 2.74 -7.58 -17.37
N SER A 219 2.54 -8.37 -16.32
CA SER A 219 3.61 -8.76 -15.40
C SER A 219 4.67 -9.63 -16.08
N ARG A 220 4.27 -10.53 -16.98
CA ARG A 220 5.21 -11.30 -17.82
C ARG A 220 6.07 -10.39 -18.70
N ARG A 221 5.47 -9.41 -19.37
CA ARG A 221 6.16 -8.42 -20.20
C ARG A 221 7.13 -7.55 -19.40
N LEU A 222 6.77 -7.22 -18.17
CA LEU A 222 7.59 -6.39 -17.24
C LEU A 222 8.62 -7.21 -16.45
N GLY A 223 8.64 -8.55 -16.59
CA GLY A 223 9.52 -9.43 -15.81
C GLY A 223 9.17 -9.48 -14.32
N ARG A 224 7.89 -9.22 -13.95
CA ARG A 224 7.40 -9.24 -12.57
C ARG A 224 6.78 -10.59 -12.23
N VAL A 225 7.65 -11.55 -11.96
CA VAL A 225 7.29 -12.94 -11.62
C VAL A 225 6.35 -13.02 -10.42
N ASP A 226 6.54 -12.17 -9.42
CA ASP A 226 5.71 -12.04 -8.24
C ASP A 226 4.23 -11.80 -8.60
N TYR A 227 3.95 -10.83 -9.47
CA TYR A 227 2.58 -10.54 -9.93
C TYR A 227 2.05 -11.58 -10.92
N THR A 228 2.91 -12.23 -11.70
CA THR A 228 2.49 -13.35 -12.57
C THR A 228 1.98 -14.53 -11.73
N LEU A 229 2.73 -14.92 -10.71
CA LEU A 229 2.33 -15.97 -9.77
C LEU A 229 1.07 -15.58 -8.98
N ALA A 230 1.00 -14.34 -8.48
CA ALA A 230 -0.17 -13.83 -7.80
C ALA A 230 -1.43 -13.87 -8.69
N GLY A 231 -1.29 -13.51 -9.96
CA GLY A 231 -2.38 -13.58 -10.94
C GLY A 231 -2.88 -15.00 -11.17
N TYR A 232 -1.97 -15.96 -11.40
CA TYR A 232 -2.37 -17.37 -11.52
C TYR A 232 -3.07 -17.89 -10.27
N LYS A 233 -2.59 -17.55 -9.07
CA LYS A 233 -3.24 -17.95 -7.82
C LYS A 233 -4.66 -17.37 -7.71
N GLN A 234 -4.89 -16.15 -8.18
CA GLN A 234 -6.24 -15.57 -8.22
C GLN A 234 -7.17 -16.29 -9.22
N LEU A 235 -6.66 -16.72 -10.38
CA LEU A 235 -7.44 -17.54 -11.32
C LEU A 235 -7.70 -18.93 -10.76
N ILE A 236 -6.74 -19.58 -10.11
CA ILE A 236 -6.93 -20.84 -9.40
C ILE A 236 -8.06 -20.70 -8.37
N PHE A 237 -8.04 -19.60 -7.60
CA PHE A 237 -9.04 -19.29 -6.60
C PHE A 237 -10.45 -19.12 -7.22
N TYR A 238 -10.53 -18.40 -8.33
CA TYR A 238 -11.76 -18.28 -9.13
C TYR A 238 -12.29 -19.64 -9.57
N PHE A 239 -11.45 -20.52 -10.15
CA PHE A 239 -11.87 -21.84 -10.62
C PHE A 239 -12.31 -22.77 -9.48
N ILE A 240 -11.74 -22.62 -8.28
CA ILE A 240 -12.24 -23.31 -7.06
C ILE A 240 -13.66 -22.83 -6.73
N GLN A 241 -13.94 -21.53 -6.81
CA GLN A 241 -15.27 -20.98 -6.47
C GLN A 241 -16.37 -21.43 -7.43
N ILE A 242 -16.05 -21.64 -8.70
CA ILE A 242 -17.01 -22.10 -9.70
C ILE A 242 -16.99 -23.62 -9.94
N ASP A 243 -16.23 -24.36 -9.11
CA ASP A 243 -16.09 -25.84 -9.19
C ASP A 243 -15.55 -26.35 -10.55
N ASP A 244 -14.67 -25.59 -11.19
CA ASP A 244 -14.01 -25.95 -12.46
C ASP A 244 -12.59 -26.49 -12.19
N ALA A 245 -12.51 -27.81 -12.07
CA ALA A 245 -11.26 -28.51 -11.82
C ALA A 245 -10.27 -28.40 -13.01
N ASP A 246 -10.75 -28.35 -14.25
CA ASP A 246 -9.90 -28.27 -15.45
C ASP A 246 -9.25 -26.89 -15.56
N GLY A 247 -10.02 -25.84 -15.37
CA GLY A 247 -9.50 -24.47 -15.31
C GLY A 247 -8.52 -24.25 -14.15
N MET A 248 -8.81 -24.82 -12.98
CA MET A 248 -7.90 -24.82 -11.85
C MET A 248 -6.56 -25.50 -12.22
N LYS A 249 -6.59 -26.71 -12.80
CA LYS A 249 -5.40 -27.48 -13.16
C LYS A 249 -4.49 -26.72 -14.11
N GLN A 250 -5.07 -26.13 -15.18
CA GLN A 250 -4.30 -25.39 -16.18
C GLN A 250 -3.48 -24.26 -15.56
N ASN A 251 -4.09 -23.45 -14.70
CA ASN A 251 -3.43 -22.33 -14.05
C ASN A 251 -2.44 -22.78 -12.98
N LEU A 252 -2.73 -23.90 -12.31
CA LEU A 252 -1.87 -24.51 -11.31
C LEU A 252 -0.56 -25.05 -11.95
N ASP A 253 -0.66 -25.74 -13.10
CA ASP A 253 0.50 -26.24 -13.83
C ASP A 253 1.40 -25.07 -14.28
N LEU A 254 0.82 -24.01 -14.87
CA LEU A 254 1.56 -22.80 -15.29
C LEU A 254 2.25 -22.09 -14.10
N ALA A 255 1.58 -21.99 -12.98
CA ALA A 255 2.14 -21.36 -11.79
C ALA A 255 3.28 -22.19 -11.19
N LEU A 256 3.13 -23.53 -11.14
CA LEU A 256 4.13 -24.42 -10.59
C LEU A 256 5.39 -24.44 -11.45
N ASP A 257 5.25 -24.52 -12.78
CA ASP A 257 6.36 -24.45 -13.72
C ASP A 257 7.16 -23.17 -13.53
N LEU A 258 6.47 -22.03 -13.41
CA LEU A 258 7.11 -20.74 -13.17
C LEU A 258 7.82 -20.70 -11.81
N ALA A 259 7.18 -21.16 -10.74
CA ALA A 259 7.78 -21.19 -9.41
C ALA A 259 9.03 -22.08 -9.34
N VAL A 260 9.03 -23.20 -10.08
CA VAL A 260 10.20 -24.10 -10.20
C VAL A 260 11.32 -23.43 -10.99
N GLN A 261 11.02 -22.76 -12.11
CA GLN A 261 12.00 -22.01 -12.90
C GLN A 261 12.71 -20.94 -12.09
N GLU A 262 11.96 -20.26 -11.22
CA GLU A 262 12.47 -19.19 -10.35
C GLU A 262 13.08 -19.70 -9.03
N ASN A 263 13.13 -21.02 -8.79
CA ASN A 263 13.56 -21.63 -7.53
C ASN A 263 12.85 -21.08 -6.30
N ASN A 264 11.58 -20.67 -6.44
CA ASN A 264 10.79 -20.10 -5.36
C ASN A 264 10.16 -21.20 -4.52
N HIS A 265 10.92 -21.74 -3.56
CA HIS A 265 10.50 -22.87 -2.72
C HIS A 265 9.24 -22.58 -1.90
N ARG A 266 9.02 -21.32 -1.48
CA ARG A 266 7.80 -20.93 -0.76
C ARG A 266 6.57 -21.05 -1.64
N GLU A 267 6.63 -20.49 -2.84
CA GLU A 267 5.52 -20.58 -3.80
C GLU A 267 5.29 -22.03 -4.25
N ILE A 268 6.34 -22.81 -4.45
CA ILE A 268 6.22 -24.25 -4.72
C ILE A 268 5.42 -24.93 -3.61
N GLY A 269 5.72 -24.68 -2.33
CA GLY A 269 4.98 -25.22 -1.19
C GLY A 269 3.51 -24.85 -1.19
N VAL A 270 3.18 -23.57 -1.47
CA VAL A 270 1.80 -23.09 -1.59
C VAL A 270 1.07 -23.78 -2.76
N LEU A 271 1.72 -23.90 -3.92
CA LEU A 271 1.12 -24.52 -5.10
C LEU A 271 0.93 -26.03 -4.94
N LEU A 272 1.83 -26.72 -4.26
CA LEU A 272 1.64 -28.14 -3.89
C LEU A 272 0.41 -28.34 -3.00
N ARG A 273 0.15 -27.43 -2.07
CA ARG A 273 -1.10 -27.45 -1.27
C ARG A 273 -2.34 -27.32 -2.17
N LEU A 274 -2.31 -26.40 -3.14
CA LEU A 274 -3.39 -26.23 -4.10
C LEU A 274 -3.54 -27.45 -5.01
N GLN A 275 -2.44 -28.14 -5.40
CA GLN A 275 -2.51 -29.44 -6.08
C GLN A 275 -3.20 -30.51 -5.22
N GLY A 276 -2.91 -30.55 -3.92
CA GLY A 276 -3.61 -31.43 -3.00
C GLY A 276 -5.11 -31.18 -3.01
N LEU A 277 -5.53 -29.91 -2.99
CA LEU A 277 -6.93 -29.53 -3.09
C LEU A 277 -7.56 -29.95 -4.43
N TYR A 278 -6.87 -29.74 -5.57
CA TYR A 278 -7.32 -30.22 -6.87
C TYR A 278 -7.58 -31.72 -6.87
N HIS A 279 -6.68 -32.52 -6.29
CA HIS A 279 -6.84 -33.95 -6.19
C HIS A 279 -8.00 -34.37 -5.27
N MET A 280 -8.29 -33.57 -4.23
CA MET A 280 -9.49 -33.77 -3.41
C MET A 280 -10.77 -33.51 -4.20
N MET A 281 -10.83 -32.43 -4.98
CA MET A 281 -12.00 -32.10 -5.83
C MET A 281 -12.25 -33.16 -6.90
N THR A 282 -11.20 -33.81 -7.41
CA THR A 282 -11.29 -34.88 -8.43
C THR A 282 -11.40 -36.27 -7.83
N GLY A 283 -11.51 -36.42 -6.50
CA GLY A 283 -11.66 -37.73 -5.82
C GLY A 283 -10.40 -38.57 -5.76
N ASN A 284 -9.23 -38.03 -6.09
CA ASN A 284 -7.96 -38.72 -6.04
C ASN A 284 -7.26 -38.49 -4.70
N TYR A 285 -7.77 -39.11 -3.64
CA TYR A 285 -7.33 -38.84 -2.26
C TYR A 285 -5.89 -39.26 -1.96
N GLU A 286 -5.39 -40.33 -2.59
CA GLU A 286 -4.00 -40.76 -2.41
C GLU A 286 -3.02 -39.69 -2.92
N GLN A 287 -3.28 -39.14 -4.11
CA GLN A 287 -2.46 -38.03 -4.64
C GLN A 287 -2.64 -36.76 -3.83
N ALA A 288 -3.83 -36.48 -3.32
CA ALA A 288 -4.08 -35.35 -2.44
C ALA A 288 -3.20 -35.41 -1.18
N GLU A 289 -3.21 -36.54 -0.48
CA GLU A 289 -2.36 -36.74 0.71
C GLU A 289 -0.86 -36.55 0.40
N LYS A 290 -0.39 -37.18 -0.69
CA LYS A 290 0.99 -37.04 -1.14
C LYS A 290 1.38 -35.58 -1.36
N ARG A 291 0.58 -34.80 -2.10
CA ARG A 291 0.87 -33.39 -2.41
C ARG A 291 0.82 -32.49 -1.18
N LEU A 292 -0.11 -32.74 -0.25
CA LEU A 292 -0.20 -32.01 1.01
C LEU A 292 1.02 -32.26 1.91
N LEU A 293 1.52 -33.50 1.98
CA LEU A 293 2.75 -33.82 2.71
C LEU A 293 3.99 -33.16 2.08
N GLU A 294 4.10 -33.20 0.75
CA GLU A 294 5.16 -32.51 0.02
C GLU A 294 5.12 -30.99 0.27
N SER A 295 3.93 -30.37 0.30
CA SER A 295 3.74 -28.95 0.66
C SER A 295 4.24 -28.64 2.07
N ILE A 296 3.88 -29.44 3.07
CA ILE A 296 4.32 -29.25 4.46
C ILE A 296 5.84 -29.27 4.52
N ASN A 297 6.48 -30.25 3.87
CA ASN A 297 7.93 -30.37 3.83
C ASN A 297 8.59 -29.14 3.19
N ALA A 298 8.08 -28.69 2.03
CA ALA A 298 8.61 -27.53 1.33
C ALA A 298 8.51 -26.24 2.16
N LEU A 299 7.39 -26.01 2.84
CA LEU A 299 7.17 -24.82 3.69
C LEU A 299 8.02 -24.87 4.96
N THR A 300 8.15 -26.03 5.59
CA THR A 300 9.00 -26.20 6.80
C THR A 300 10.48 -25.92 6.50
N VAL A 301 10.98 -26.38 5.36
CA VAL A 301 12.35 -26.06 4.91
C VAL A 301 12.53 -24.57 4.70
N THR A 302 11.57 -23.91 4.07
CA THR A 302 11.63 -22.46 3.83
C THR A 302 11.65 -21.65 5.14
N GLU A 303 10.83 -22.01 6.11
CA GLU A 303 10.82 -21.35 7.44
C GLU A 303 12.13 -21.56 8.21
N SER A 304 12.76 -22.74 8.07
CA SER A 304 14.05 -23.02 8.72
C SER A 304 15.23 -22.27 8.10
N MET A 305 15.14 -21.91 6.81
CA MET A 305 16.16 -21.10 6.12
C MET A 305 16.00 -19.58 6.39
N ALA A 306 14.82 -19.14 6.80
CA ALA A 306 14.53 -17.73 7.11
C ALA A 306 14.88 -17.33 8.56
N ARG A 307 15.22 -18.29 9.41
CA ARG A 307 15.69 -18.10 10.80
C ARG A 307 17.20 -18.12 10.90
#